data_5778681231152036f47fdfbd558713c9
#
_entry.id   5778681231152036f47fdfbd558713c9
#
_cell.length_a   1.000
_cell.length_b   1.000
_cell.length_c   1.000
_cell.angle_alpha   90.00
_cell.angle_beta   90.00
_cell.angle_gamma   90.00
#
_symmetry.space_group_name_H-M   'P 1'
#
loop_
_entity.id
_entity.type
_entity.pdbx_description
1 polymer ?
#
loop_
_entity_poly.entity_id
_entity_poly.type
_entity_poly.pdbx_seq_one_letter_code
_entity_poly.pdbx_strand_id
1 'polypeptide(L)'
;MTLVDPQPVLPSPPLEVRPVPMRTDLDDPTTIFVQRLNVWKDELVAWFKTLASAAVYATLIVTFGFQVARVEGQSMAPTLADQDRLIVNKFAYRVGEPQVGDIVMLYYPLNPDKSFVKRVIAQEGDEVRIVDGRVYVNDKPVPDDFVPPEYRSHDDLGPERVKDGYYFVMGDHRNNSSDSRHWGEVPKKYIIGKVQLRWWPVPSARIF
;
A
#
# COMPACT_ATOMS: atom_id res chain seq x y z
N MET A 1 -72.38 18.49 84.73
CA MET A 1 -72.35 17.05 84.53
C MET A 1 -72.82 16.83 83.07
N THR A 2 -71.92 16.95 82.15
CA THR A 2 -72.23 16.90 80.73
C THR A 2 -71.88 15.51 80.22
N LEU A 3 -72.86 14.76 79.78
CA LEU A 3 -72.75 13.45 79.18
C LEU A 3 -72.16 13.61 77.78
N VAL A 4 -71.04 13.00 77.57
CA VAL A 4 -70.43 12.89 76.17
C VAL A 4 -71.01 11.66 75.55
N ASP A 5 -71.67 11.89 74.41
CA ASP A 5 -72.29 10.83 73.56
C ASP A 5 -71.14 10.06 72.80
N PRO A 6 -71.17 8.72 72.77
CA PRO A 6 -70.12 7.95 72.07
C PRO A 6 -70.34 8.06 70.55
N GLN A 7 -69.33 8.51 69.90
CA GLN A 7 -69.25 8.58 68.42
C GLN A 7 -69.32 7.17 67.82
N PRO A 8 -70.03 6.99 66.70
CA PRO A 8 -70.08 5.69 66.01
C PRO A 8 -68.74 5.36 65.30
N VAL A 9 -68.23 4.17 65.60
CA VAL A 9 -67.03 3.63 64.93
C VAL A 9 -67.40 3.29 63.50
N LEU A 10 -66.82 4.03 62.56
CA LEU A 10 -66.92 3.72 61.07
C LEU A 10 -66.17 2.43 60.78
N PRO A 11 -66.75 1.54 59.96
CA PRO A 11 -66.06 0.33 59.51
C PRO A 11 -64.86 0.68 58.67
N SER A 12 -63.73 0.04 58.95
CA SER A 12 -62.50 0.18 58.16
C SER A 12 -62.76 -0.20 56.71
N PRO A 13 -62.18 0.54 55.77
CA PRO A 13 -62.32 0.24 54.34
C PRO A 13 -61.76 -1.16 54.02
N PRO A 14 -62.34 -1.88 53.03
CA PRO A 14 -61.86 -3.19 52.66
C PRO A 14 -60.44 -3.11 52.15
N LEU A 15 -59.59 -4.06 52.57
CA LEU A 15 -58.20 -4.16 52.14
C LEU A 15 -58.19 -4.34 50.59
N GLU A 16 -57.66 -3.32 49.91
CA GLU A 16 -57.43 -3.37 48.47
C GLU A 16 -56.31 -4.40 48.21
N VAL A 17 -56.68 -5.56 47.73
CA VAL A 17 -55.80 -6.62 47.33
C VAL A 17 -55.10 -6.14 46.03
N ARG A 18 -53.88 -5.58 46.15
CA ARG A 18 -53.06 -5.27 44.97
C ARG A 18 -52.81 -6.58 44.22
N PRO A 19 -53.09 -6.63 42.89
CA PRO A 19 -52.77 -7.82 42.12
C PRO A 19 -51.24 -8.04 42.20
N VAL A 20 -50.83 -9.23 42.63
CA VAL A 20 -49.45 -9.68 42.55
C VAL A 20 -49.03 -9.62 41.10
N PRO A 21 -47.96 -8.93 40.73
CA PRO A 21 -47.50 -8.88 39.35
C PRO A 21 -47.30 -10.31 38.87
N MET A 22 -48.05 -10.69 37.86
CA MET A 22 -47.94 -11.99 37.22
C MET A 22 -46.49 -12.07 36.70
N ARG A 23 -45.75 -13.07 37.16
CA ARG A 23 -44.39 -13.35 36.71
C ARG A 23 -44.44 -13.49 35.19
N THR A 24 -43.91 -12.51 34.48
CA THR A 24 -43.90 -12.52 33.01
C THR A 24 -42.99 -13.65 32.57
N ASP A 25 -43.34 -14.35 31.49
CA ASP A 25 -42.57 -15.45 30.89
C ASP A 25 -41.09 -15.04 30.52
N LEU A 26 -40.76 -13.75 30.70
CA LEU A 26 -39.43 -13.19 30.52
C LEU A 26 -38.39 -13.59 31.59
N ASP A 27 -38.89 -14.12 32.75
CA ASP A 27 -38.05 -14.57 33.84
C ASP A 27 -37.72 -16.07 33.82
N ASP A 28 -38.14 -16.77 32.77
CA ASP A 28 -37.84 -18.20 32.59
C ASP A 28 -36.34 -18.34 32.20
N PRO A 29 -35.53 -19.10 32.96
CA PRO A 29 -34.13 -19.32 32.70
C PRO A 29 -33.87 -19.81 31.28
N THR A 30 -34.78 -20.54 30.68
CA THR A 30 -34.69 -21.03 29.29
C THR A 30 -34.79 -19.89 28.28
N THR A 31 -35.68 -18.93 28.52
CA THR A 31 -35.85 -17.75 27.65
C THR A 31 -34.63 -16.85 27.70
N ILE A 32 -34.08 -16.63 28.90
CA ILE A 32 -32.85 -15.84 29.09
C ILE A 32 -31.64 -16.51 28.39
N PHE A 33 -31.54 -17.84 28.50
CA PHE A 33 -30.47 -18.59 27.84
C PHE A 33 -30.57 -18.52 26.31
N VAL A 34 -31.73 -18.69 25.74
CA VAL A 34 -31.97 -18.59 24.30
C VAL A 34 -31.70 -17.18 23.78
N GLN A 35 -32.11 -16.14 24.51
CA GLN A 35 -31.80 -14.74 24.16
C GLN A 35 -30.28 -14.48 24.16
N ARG A 36 -29.56 -14.95 25.17
CA ARG A 36 -28.13 -14.83 25.22
C ARG A 36 -27.47 -15.56 24.04
N LEU A 37 -27.89 -16.76 23.72
CA LEU A 37 -27.35 -17.50 22.56
C LEU A 37 -27.61 -16.76 21.24
N ASN A 38 -28.74 -16.13 21.07
CA ASN A 38 -29.04 -15.36 19.86
C ASN A 38 -28.16 -14.09 19.77
N VAL A 39 -27.99 -13.38 20.87
CA VAL A 39 -27.06 -12.23 20.91
C VAL A 39 -25.63 -12.65 20.53
N TRP A 40 -25.15 -13.77 21.09
CA TRP A 40 -23.81 -14.28 20.75
C TRP A 40 -23.70 -14.70 19.27
N LYS A 41 -24.75 -15.30 18.72
CA LYS A 41 -24.78 -15.64 17.28
C LYS A 41 -24.74 -14.39 16.41
N ASP A 42 -25.52 -13.37 16.75
CA ASP A 42 -25.58 -12.13 15.98
C ASP A 42 -24.24 -11.38 16.03
N GLU A 43 -23.60 -11.35 17.22
CA GLU A 43 -22.26 -10.80 17.37
C GLU A 43 -21.22 -11.58 16.55
N LEU A 44 -21.21 -12.90 16.61
CA LEU A 44 -20.32 -13.75 15.83
C LEU A 44 -20.52 -13.54 14.32
N VAL A 45 -21.75 -13.45 13.86
CA VAL A 45 -22.05 -13.16 12.45
C VAL A 45 -21.57 -11.78 12.04
N ALA A 46 -21.74 -10.76 12.91
CA ALA A 46 -21.24 -9.42 12.66
C ALA A 46 -19.72 -9.40 12.58
N TRP A 47 -19.04 -10.05 13.51
CA TRP A 47 -17.58 -10.22 13.48
C TRP A 47 -17.10 -10.91 12.21
N PHE A 48 -17.76 -12.00 11.82
CA PHE A 48 -17.42 -12.73 10.61
C PHE A 48 -17.58 -11.88 9.34
N LYS A 49 -18.69 -11.13 9.24
CA LYS A 49 -18.91 -10.20 8.12
C LYS A 49 -17.82 -9.13 8.06
N THR A 50 -17.44 -8.57 9.20
CA THR A 50 -16.38 -7.54 9.28
C THR A 50 -15.02 -8.11 8.85
N LEU A 51 -14.67 -9.30 9.35
CA LEU A 51 -13.42 -9.96 8.97
C LEU A 51 -13.41 -10.35 7.49
N ALA A 52 -14.51 -10.87 6.98
CA ALA A 52 -14.61 -11.23 5.56
C ALA A 52 -14.49 -9.99 4.66
N SER A 53 -15.16 -8.90 4.99
CA SER A 53 -15.03 -7.65 4.22
C SER A 53 -13.61 -7.09 4.29
N ALA A 54 -12.99 -7.08 5.47
CA ALA A 54 -11.60 -6.63 5.64
C ALA A 54 -10.63 -7.49 4.81
N ALA A 55 -10.81 -8.82 4.80
CA ALA A 55 -10.00 -9.73 3.99
C ALA A 55 -10.16 -9.46 2.49
N VAL A 56 -11.38 -9.19 2.01
CA VAL A 56 -11.64 -8.82 0.61
C VAL A 56 -10.93 -7.52 0.26
N TYR A 57 -11.08 -6.46 1.08
CA TYR A 57 -10.40 -5.19 0.83
C TYR A 57 -8.88 -5.32 0.88
N ALA A 58 -8.34 -6.04 1.86
CA ALA A 58 -6.90 -6.30 1.95
C ALA A 58 -6.38 -7.02 0.71
N THR A 59 -7.10 -8.06 0.24
CA THR A 59 -6.74 -8.80 -0.98
C THR A 59 -6.75 -7.88 -2.20
N LEU A 60 -7.78 -7.05 -2.36
CA LEU A 60 -7.86 -6.09 -3.47
C LEU A 60 -6.68 -5.09 -3.44
N ILE A 61 -6.39 -4.53 -2.27
CA ILE A 61 -5.28 -3.57 -2.10
C ILE A 61 -3.95 -4.24 -2.45
N VAL A 62 -3.68 -5.43 -1.91
CA VAL A 62 -2.42 -6.15 -2.19
C VAL A 62 -2.33 -6.55 -3.67
N THR A 63 -3.41 -7.10 -4.25
CA THR A 63 -3.38 -7.58 -5.64
C THR A 63 -3.23 -6.47 -6.66
N PHE A 64 -3.95 -5.34 -6.47
CA PHE A 64 -3.95 -4.24 -7.43
C PHE A 64 -2.95 -3.13 -7.11
N GLY A 65 -2.50 -3.03 -5.86
CA GLY A 65 -1.63 -1.96 -5.40
C GLY A 65 -0.16 -2.31 -5.38
N PHE A 66 0.17 -3.56 -5.09
CA PHE A 66 1.55 -4.00 -4.94
C PHE A 66 1.84 -5.21 -5.82
N GLN A 67 3.08 -5.32 -6.22
CA GLN A 67 3.58 -6.47 -6.98
C GLN A 67 4.91 -6.92 -6.39
N VAL A 68 5.05 -8.23 -6.20
CA VAL A 68 6.35 -8.81 -5.88
C VAL A 68 7.08 -9.08 -7.20
N ALA A 69 8.31 -8.61 -7.28
CA ALA A 69 9.20 -8.84 -8.42
C ALA A 69 10.50 -9.49 -7.94
N ARG A 70 11.10 -10.27 -8.82
CA ARG A 70 12.44 -10.83 -8.63
C ARG A 70 13.39 -10.14 -9.61
N VAL A 71 14.54 -9.71 -9.11
CA VAL A 71 15.58 -9.13 -9.95
C VAL A 71 16.27 -10.26 -10.70
N GLU A 72 16.36 -10.12 -12.01
CA GLU A 72 17.13 -11.01 -12.86
C GLU A 72 18.22 -10.20 -13.57
N GLY A 73 19.46 -10.61 -13.37
CA GLY A 73 20.64 -9.92 -13.89
C GLY A 73 21.21 -8.85 -12.95
N GLN A 74 22.21 -8.14 -13.43
CA GLN A 74 23.08 -7.27 -12.63
C GLN A 74 22.95 -5.79 -12.98
N SER A 75 22.01 -5.39 -13.83
CA SER A 75 21.93 -4.02 -14.36
C SER A 75 21.71 -2.93 -13.31
N MET A 76 21.27 -3.31 -12.11
CA MET A 76 21.04 -2.41 -10.99
C MET A 76 22.07 -2.59 -9.85
N ALA A 77 23.11 -3.38 -10.06
CA ALA A 77 24.20 -3.50 -9.09
C ALA A 77 24.96 -2.17 -8.95
N PRO A 78 25.43 -1.82 -7.77
CA PRO A 78 25.37 -2.57 -6.51
C PRO A 78 24.06 -2.34 -5.72
N THR A 79 23.17 -1.47 -6.18
CA THR A 79 21.95 -1.10 -5.46
C THR A 79 21.01 -2.29 -5.29
N LEU A 80 20.84 -3.06 -6.36
CA LEU A 80 20.06 -4.30 -6.35
C LEU A 80 20.93 -5.42 -6.96
N ALA A 81 20.97 -6.55 -6.28
CA ALA A 81 21.67 -7.74 -6.74
C ALA A 81 20.75 -8.69 -7.51
N ASP A 82 21.34 -9.58 -8.29
CA ASP A 82 20.60 -10.69 -8.89
C ASP A 82 19.92 -11.51 -7.80
N GLN A 83 18.67 -11.95 -8.07
CA GLN A 83 17.81 -12.70 -7.17
C GLN A 83 17.20 -11.91 -5.99
N ASP A 84 17.48 -10.62 -5.87
CA ASP A 84 16.75 -9.78 -4.91
C ASP A 84 15.24 -9.83 -5.17
N ARG A 85 14.46 -9.82 -4.08
CA ARG A 85 12.99 -9.75 -4.17
C ARG A 85 12.50 -8.39 -3.72
N LEU A 86 11.69 -7.80 -4.58
CA LEU A 86 11.23 -6.43 -4.44
C LEU A 86 9.73 -6.37 -4.23
N ILE A 87 9.29 -5.36 -3.49
CA ILE A 87 7.89 -4.92 -3.48
C ILE A 87 7.79 -3.65 -4.30
N VAL A 88 7.01 -3.73 -5.37
CA VAL A 88 6.74 -2.63 -6.29
C VAL A 88 5.37 -2.04 -5.99
N ASN A 89 5.32 -0.75 -5.68
CA ASN A 89 4.11 0.01 -5.41
C ASN A 89 3.55 0.57 -6.73
N LYS A 90 2.45 -0.01 -7.20
CA LYS A 90 1.77 0.43 -8.44
C LYS A 90 0.89 1.66 -8.24
N PHE A 91 0.49 1.96 -7.00
CA PHE A 91 -0.30 3.16 -6.71
C PHE A 91 0.53 4.44 -6.78
N ALA A 92 1.84 4.37 -6.53
CA ALA A 92 2.69 5.54 -6.48
C ALA A 92 2.50 6.45 -7.70
N TYR A 93 2.43 5.87 -8.90
CA TYR A 93 2.35 6.60 -10.16
C TYR A 93 0.95 6.63 -10.80
N ARG A 94 -0.08 6.18 -10.05
CA ARG A 94 -1.48 6.46 -10.35
C ARG A 94 -1.93 7.80 -9.78
N VAL A 95 -1.30 8.24 -8.69
CA VAL A 95 -1.64 9.45 -7.93
C VAL A 95 -0.54 10.51 -8.08
N GLY A 96 0.71 10.09 -8.32
CA GLY A 96 1.89 10.95 -8.48
C GLY A 96 2.63 10.71 -9.78
N GLU A 97 3.78 11.38 -9.90
CA GLU A 97 4.70 11.26 -11.02
C GLU A 97 6.00 10.59 -10.57
N PRO A 98 6.65 9.77 -11.44
CA PRO A 98 8.01 9.31 -11.21
C PRO A 98 8.96 10.49 -11.00
N GLN A 99 9.77 10.42 -9.96
CA GLN A 99 10.74 11.47 -9.62
C GLN A 99 12.15 11.02 -9.99
N VAL A 100 13.01 11.99 -10.31
CA VAL A 100 14.43 11.73 -10.51
C VAL A 100 15.01 11.06 -9.27
N GLY A 101 15.73 9.94 -9.46
CA GLY A 101 16.27 9.10 -8.40
C GLY A 101 15.39 7.89 -8.03
N ASP A 102 14.10 7.88 -8.38
CA ASP A 102 13.23 6.73 -8.13
C ASP A 102 13.73 5.48 -8.85
N ILE A 103 13.69 4.34 -8.17
CA ILE A 103 13.88 3.03 -8.79
C ILE A 103 12.51 2.53 -9.24
N VAL A 104 12.36 2.29 -10.52
CA VAL A 104 11.09 1.94 -11.14
C VAL A 104 11.15 0.58 -11.82
N MET A 105 10.05 -0.16 -11.74
CA MET A 105 9.80 -1.30 -12.61
C MET A 105 9.03 -0.82 -13.82
N LEU A 106 9.45 -1.22 -15.01
CA LEU A 106 8.87 -0.78 -16.28
C LEU A 106 8.82 -1.90 -17.31
N TYR A 107 7.90 -1.79 -18.26
CA TYR A 107 7.90 -2.63 -19.47
C TYR A 107 9.01 -2.21 -20.41
N TYR A 108 9.72 -3.17 -20.97
CA TYR A 108 10.76 -2.90 -21.96
C TYR A 108 10.13 -2.30 -23.23
N PRO A 109 10.53 -1.09 -23.68
CA PRO A 109 9.84 -0.39 -24.75
C PRO A 109 9.84 -1.13 -26.10
N LEU A 110 10.87 -1.91 -26.39
CA LEU A 110 10.96 -2.67 -27.64
C LEU A 110 10.31 -4.06 -27.57
N ASN A 111 10.04 -4.57 -26.37
CA ASN A 111 9.33 -5.82 -26.14
C ASN A 111 8.62 -5.80 -24.78
N PRO A 112 7.35 -5.34 -24.72
CA PRO A 112 6.60 -5.19 -23.47
C PRO A 112 6.30 -6.47 -22.70
N ASP A 113 6.56 -7.65 -23.28
CA ASP A 113 6.46 -8.92 -22.56
C ASP A 113 7.56 -9.06 -21.49
N LYS A 114 8.62 -8.24 -21.59
CA LYS A 114 9.70 -8.18 -20.63
C LYS A 114 9.57 -6.94 -19.74
N SER A 115 9.96 -7.08 -18.50
CA SER A 115 10.01 -5.98 -17.54
C SER A 115 11.45 -5.78 -17.05
N PHE A 116 11.82 -4.52 -16.86
CA PHE A 116 13.11 -4.12 -16.33
C PHE A 116 12.94 -3.30 -15.05
N VAL A 117 13.99 -3.27 -14.25
CA VAL A 117 14.13 -2.34 -13.13
C VAL A 117 15.24 -1.36 -13.48
N LYS A 118 14.98 -0.06 -13.39
CA LYS A 118 15.90 1.03 -13.71
C LYS A 118 15.71 2.20 -12.76
N ARG A 119 16.66 3.13 -12.76
CA ARG A 119 16.55 4.39 -12.03
C ARG A 119 16.13 5.51 -12.98
N VAL A 120 15.19 6.32 -12.55
CA VAL A 120 14.79 7.55 -13.25
C VAL A 120 15.94 8.56 -13.13
N ILE A 121 16.43 9.04 -14.26
CA ILE A 121 17.54 10.00 -14.36
C ILE A 121 17.00 11.38 -14.71
N ALA A 122 16.02 11.45 -15.62
CA ALA A 122 15.43 12.69 -16.05
C ALA A 122 13.95 12.49 -16.40
N GLN A 123 13.19 13.55 -16.33
CA GLN A 123 11.76 13.60 -16.62
C GLN A 123 11.47 14.53 -17.80
N GLU A 124 10.22 14.62 -18.20
CA GLU A 124 9.78 15.46 -19.31
C GLU A 124 10.35 16.90 -19.22
N GLY A 125 10.80 17.41 -20.35
CA GLY A 125 11.37 18.74 -20.48
C GLY A 125 12.83 18.90 -20.06
N ASP A 126 13.39 17.90 -19.33
CA ASP A 126 14.82 17.91 -18.98
C ASP A 126 15.70 17.65 -20.22
N GLU A 127 16.90 18.19 -20.20
CA GLU A 127 17.95 17.91 -21.18
C GLU A 127 18.99 16.99 -20.57
N VAL A 128 19.24 15.84 -21.18
CA VAL A 128 20.19 14.83 -20.73
C VAL A 128 21.42 14.83 -21.62
N ARG A 129 22.60 14.86 -21.01
CA ARG A 129 23.88 14.73 -21.68
C ARG A 129 24.80 13.81 -20.89
N ILE A 130 25.54 12.98 -21.57
CA ILE A 130 26.55 12.09 -20.95
C ILE A 130 27.91 12.40 -21.59
N VAL A 131 28.91 12.60 -20.75
CA VAL A 131 30.29 12.87 -21.17
C VAL A 131 31.23 11.96 -20.38
N ASP A 132 31.93 11.08 -21.07
CA ASP A 132 32.80 10.06 -20.46
C ASP A 132 32.09 9.33 -19.31
N GLY A 133 30.85 8.90 -19.55
CA GLY A 133 29.98 8.18 -18.61
C GLY A 133 29.37 9.02 -17.50
N ARG A 134 29.75 10.30 -17.36
CA ARG A 134 29.14 11.22 -16.39
C ARG A 134 27.85 11.79 -16.93
N VAL A 135 26.77 11.65 -16.16
CA VAL A 135 25.45 12.11 -16.54
C VAL A 135 25.22 13.53 -16.06
N TYR A 136 24.72 14.36 -16.96
CA TYR A 136 24.29 15.73 -16.68
C TYR A 136 22.83 15.87 -17.06
N VAL A 137 22.06 16.55 -16.20
CA VAL A 137 20.67 16.93 -16.45
C VAL A 137 20.56 18.43 -16.29
N ASN A 138 20.12 19.11 -17.33
CA ASN A 138 20.07 20.58 -17.39
C ASN A 138 21.42 21.21 -17.00
N ASP A 139 22.52 20.70 -17.58
CA ASP A 139 23.91 21.08 -17.32
C ASP A 139 24.44 20.83 -15.89
N LYS A 140 23.63 20.21 -15.03
CA LYS A 140 24.05 19.87 -13.67
C LYS A 140 24.43 18.39 -13.59
N PRO A 141 25.58 18.04 -12.98
CA PRO A 141 25.95 16.65 -12.82
C PRO A 141 24.94 15.94 -11.90
N VAL A 142 24.48 14.76 -12.32
CA VAL A 142 23.63 13.90 -11.51
C VAL A 142 24.51 13.21 -10.47
N PRO A 143 24.15 13.25 -9.16
CA PRO A 143 24.87 12.51 -8.13
C PRO A 143 24.89 11.01 -8.44
N ASP A 144 26.06 10.43 -8.49
CA ASP A 144 26.27 9.01 -8.79
C ASP A 144 27.28 8.33 -7.85
N ASP A 145 27.43 8.85 -6.62
CA ASP A 145 28.34 8.34 -5.59
C ASP A 145 28.07 6.87 -5.23
N PHE A 146 26.89 6.39 -5.52
CA PHE A 146 26.49 4.98 -5.34
C PHE A 146 27.00 4.06 -6.46
N VAL A 147 27.59 4.62 -7.54
CA VAL A 147 28.14 3.86 -8.66
C VAL A 147 29.66 3.69 -8.47
N PRO A 148 30.14 2.48 -8.09
CA PRO A 148 31.55 2.22 -7.95
C PRO A 148 32.32 2.43 -9.27
N PRO A 149 33.62 2.72 -9.22
CA PRO A 149 34.44 2.93 -10.41
C PRO A 149 34.36 1.78 -11.43
N GLU A 150 34.32 0.53 -10.96
CA GLU A 150 34.25 -0.66 -11.80
C GLU A 150 32.92 -0.82 -12.53
N TYR A 151 31.86 -0.11 -12.11
CA TYR A 151 30.54 -0.12 -12.74
C TYR A 151 30.28 1.09 -13.62
N ARG A 152 31.25 2.02 -13.71
CA ARG A 152 31.14 3.19 -14.57
C ARG A 152 31.27 2.81 -16.05
N SER A 153 30.60 3.54 -16.91
CA SER A 153 30.78 3.48 -18.36
C SER A 153 31.64 4.66 -18.84
N HIS A 154 32.03 4.61 -20.09
CA HIS A 154 32.70 5.71 -20.78
C HIS A 154 31.88 6.15 -22.01
N ASP A 155 30.57 5.98 -21.94
CA ASP A 155 29.67 6.37 -23.01
C ASP A 155 29.59 7.89 -23.14
N ASP A 156 29.38 8.34 -24.36
CA ASP A 156 28.99 9.71 -24.68
C ASP A 156 27.59 9.72 -25.29
N LEU A 157 26.74 10.63 -24.82
CA LEU A 157 25.44 10.91 -25.38
C LEU A 157 25.31 12.42 -25.57
N GLY A 158 25.00 12.85 -26.79
CA GLY A 158 24.74 14.27 -27.08
C GLY A 158 23.54 14.78 -26.28
N PRO A 159 23.37 16.10 -26.17
CA PRO A 159 22.20 16.62 -25.45
C PRO A 159 20.91 16.14 -26.12
N GLU A 160 20.09 15.46 -25.33
CA GLU A 160 18.76 14.96 -25.74
C GLU A 160 17.71 15.52 -24.78
N ARG A 161 16.67 16.15 -25.33
CA ARG A 161 15.56 16.64 -24.54
C ARG A 161 14.51 15.56 -24.37
N VAL A 162 14.16 15.27 -23.11
CA VAL A 162 13.13 14.29 -22.78
C VAL A 162 11.77 14.82 -23.19
N LYS A 163 11.04 14.02 -23.97
CA LYS A 163 9.71 14.36 -24.50
C LYS A 163 8.65 14.40 -23.41
N ASP A 164 7.60 15.16 -23.64
CA ASP A 164 6.45 15.24 -22.76
C ASP A 164 5.84 13.87 -22.52
N GLY A 165 5.64 13.50 -21.25
CA GLY A 165 5.13 12.20 -20.82
C GLY A 165 6.14 11.06 -20.86
N TYR A 166 7.45 11.35 -21.07
CA TYR A 166 8.54 10.37 -21.12
C TYR A 166 9.55 10.57 -19.99
N TYR A 167 10.33 9.53 -19.75
CA TYR A 167 11.38 9.46 -18.72
C TYR A 167 12.64 8.86 -19.31
N PHE A 168 13.79 9.43 -18.94
CA PHE A 168 15.09 8.85 -19.24
C PHE A 168 15.52 8.02 -18.02
N VAL A 169 15.81 6.75 -18.25
CA VAL A 169 16.14 5.80 -17.18
C VAL A 169 17.47 5.10 -17.46
N MET A 170 18.22 4.81 -16.39
CA MET A 170 19.49 4.09 -16.49
C MET A 170 19.57 3.00 -15.42
N GLY A 171 20.37 1.97 -15.70
CA GLY A 171 20.82 1.05 -14.67
C GLY A 171 21.92 1.65 -13.81
N ASP A 172 22.03 1.20 -12.56
CA ASP A 172 23.11 1.64 -11.67
C ASP A 172 24.45 1.00 -12.06
N HIS A 173 24.44 -0.19 -12.67
CA HIS A 173 25.59 -0.82 -13.29
C HIS A 173 25.82 -0.25 -14.70
N ARG A 174 26.35 0.94 -14.76
CA ARG A 174 26.44 1.78 -15.95
C ARG A 174 27.04 1.07 -17.17
N ASN A 175 28.10 0.28 -17.01
CA ASN A 175 28.76 -0.45 -18.09
C ASN A 175 28.13 -1.83 -18.39
N ASN A 176 27.07 -2.24 -17.68
CA ASN A 176 26.35 -3.49 -17.90
C ASN A 176 24.84 -3.31 -17.76
N SER A 177 24.28 -2.34 -18.47
CA SER A 177 22.87 -2.06 -18.46
C SER A 177 22.35 -1.71 -19.84
N SER A 178 21.35 -2.43 -20.29
CA SER A 178 20.50 -2.00 -21.41
C SER A 178 19.44 -1.05 -20.87
N ASP A 179 19.49 0.22 -21.26
CA ASP A 179 18.64 1.30 -20.74
C ASP A 179 18.44 2.40 -21.79
N SER A 180 17.97 3.59 -21.38
CA SER A 180 17.60 4.67 -22.31
C SER A 180 18.72 5.10 -23.24
N ARG A 181 19.98 4.87 -22.88
CA ARG A 181 21.13 5.13 -23.78
C ARG A 181 21.07 4.31 -25.07
N HIS A 182 20.40 3.14 -25.03
CA HIS A 182 20.39 2.20 -26.15
C HIS A 182 19.03 2.15 -26.85
N TRP A 183 17.93 2.27 -26.11
CA TRP A 183 16.58 2.10 -26.65
C TRP A 183 15.67 3.33 -26.46
N GLY A 184 16.25 4.46 -25.98
CA GLY A 184 15.57 5.75 -25.87
C GLY A 184 14.71 5.89 -24.60
N GLU A 185 13.86 6.89 -24.62
CA GLU A 185 13.01 7.28 -23.51
C GLU A 185 11.86 6.31 -23.28
N VAL A 186 11.37 6.25 -22.03
CA VAL A 186 10.25 5.40 -21.60
C VAL A 186 8.99 6.23 -21.43
N PRO A 187 7.88 5.94 -22.11
CA PRO A 187 6.63 6.62 -21.84
C PRO A 187 6.10 6.25 -20.44
N LYS A 188 5.50 7.21 -19.72
CA LYS A 188 4.93 7.01 -18.38
C LYS A 188 4.05 5.75 -18.29
N LYS A 189 3.21 5.49 -19.29
CA LYS A 189 2.32 4.33 -19.35
C LYS A 189 3.02 2.97 -19.27
N TYR A 190 4.35 2.94 -19.51
CA TYR A 190 5.17 1.72 -19.40
C TYR A 190 5.79 1.57 -18.01
N ILE A 191 5.72 2.60 -17.16
CA ILE A 191 6.19 2.51 -15.78
C ILE A 191 5.12 1.81 -14.96
N ILE A 192 5.44 0.61 -14.48
CA ILE A 192 4.54 -0.27 -13.71
C ILE A 192 4.35 0.28 -12.29
N GLY A 193 5.44 0.73 -11.66
CA GLY A 193 5.42 1.25 -10.30
C GLY A 193 6.80 1.53 -9.71
N LYS A 194 6.79 2.10 -8.52
CA LYS A 194 8.00 2.42 -7.74
C LYS A 194 8.46 1.19 -6.97
N VAL A 195 9.73 0.86 -7.06
CA VAL A 195 10.36 -0.11 -6.13
C VAL A 195 10.43 0.54 -4.76
N GLN A 196 9.68 0.02 -3.82
CA GLN A 196 9.57 0.60 -2.49
C GLN A 196 10.41 -0.14 -1.45
N LEU A 197 10.55 -1.44 -1.60
CA LEU A 197 11.24 -2.27 -0.62
C LEU A 197 11.94 -3.44 -1.32
N ARG A 198 13.23 -3.64 -1.00
CA ARG A 198 13.89 -4.93 -1.13
C ARG A 198 13.68 -5.69 0.17
N TRP A 199 12.91 -6.76 0.14
CA TRP A 199 12.58 -7.52 1.35
C TRP A 199 13.38 -8.81 1.50
N TRP A 200 14.01 -9.27 0.42
CA TRP A 200 14.87 -10.45 0.43
C TRP A 200 16.14 -10.20 -0.39
N PRO A 201 17.29 -10.68 0.08
CA PRO A 201 17.54 -11.39 1.33
C PRO A 201 17.39 -10.47 2.56
N VAL A 202 16.89 -11.05 3.67
CA VAL A 202 16.54 -10.29 4.89
C VAL A 202 17.71 -9.45 5.44
N PRO A 203 18.98 -9.95 5.45
CA PRO A 203 20.12 -9.15 5.97
C PRO A 203 20.38 -7.86 5.17
N SER A 204 19.91 -7.78 3.93
CA SER A 204 20.07 -6.61 3.06
C SER A 204 18.73 -5.91 2.75
N ALA A 205 17.67 -6.18 3.54
CA ALA A 205 16.37 -5.52 3.38
C ALA A 205 16.54 -3.99 3.48
N ARG A 206 15.93 -3.26 2.52
CA ARG A 206 16.08 -1.80 2.41
C ARG A 206 14.84 -1.18 1.77
N ILE A 207 14.42 -0.04 2.30
CA ILE A 207 13.40 0.84 1.71
C ILE A 207 14.10 1.84 0.77
N PHE A 208 13.47 2.17 -0.37
CA PHE A 208 13.97 3.11 -1.37
C PHE A 208 13.09 4.35 -1.47
#